data_dc07dac22a3e1b3f534324395abe5c21
#
_entry.id   dc07dac22a3e1b3f534324395abe5c21
#
_cell.length_a   1.000
_cell.length_b   1.000
_cell.length_c   1.000
_cell.angle_alpha   90.00
_cell.angle_beta   90.00
_cell.angle_gamma   90.00
#
_symmetry.space_group_name_H-M   'P 1'
#
loop_
_entity.id
_entity.type
_entity.pdbx_description
1 polymer ?
#
loop_
_entity_poly.entity_id
_entity_poly.type
_entity_poly.pdbx_seq_one_letter_code
_entity_poly.pdbx_strand_id
1 'polypeptide(L)'
;TRLGIIKAELDVIDYFVLIQGIDQMKLNEAVFKRIDELRKKRNWSYYKLSKISGVNKNVFYNYKREPDKYLTLQTCCKILAAFDMPFSEFFDSELFDDLDKGV
;
A
#
# COMPACT_ATOMS: atom_id res chain seq x y z
N THR A 1 -7.76 -2.60 -20.59
CA THR A 1 -7.39 -2.15 -19.26
C THR A 1 -7.90 -0.75 -19.00
N ARG A 2 -7.87 -0.37 -17.76
CA ARG A 2 -8.26 0.98 -17.40
C ARG A 2 -7.45 2.04 -18.16
N LEU A 3 -6.19 1.76 -18.36
CA LEU A 3 -5.32 2.70 -19.04
C LEU A 3 -5.62 2.78 -20.53
N GLY A 4 -5.97 1.67 -21.13
CA GLY A 4 -6.29 1.65 -22.54
C GLY A 4 -7.53 2.46 -22.86
N ILE A 5 -8.51 2.41 -22.00
CA ILE A 5 -9.76 3.15 -22.21
C ILE A 5 -9.52 4.65 -22.13
N ILE A 6 -8.81 5.08 -21.09
CA ILE A 6 -8.52 6.48 -20.90
C ILE A 6 -7.70 7.02 -22.07
N LYS A 7 -6.74 6.22 -22.52
CA LYS A 7 -5.86 6.61 -23.59
C LYS A 7 -6.59 6.87 -24.89
N ALA A 8 -7.69 6.21 -25.10
CA ALA A 8 -8.46 6.42 -26.33
C ALA A 8 -9.07 7.81 -26.38
N GLU A 9 -9.26 8.44 -25.26
CA GLU A 9 -9.96 9.72 -25.19
C GLU A 9 -9.05 10.89 -24.92
N LEU A 10 -7.88 10.64 -24.39
CA LEU A 10 -6.93 11.68 -24.05
C LEU A 10 -5.81 11.73 -25.07
N ASP A 11 -5.29 12.94 -25.24
CA ASP A 11 -4.01 13.07 -25.89
C ASP A 11 -3.01 12.22 -25.12
N VAL A 12 -2.17 11.52 -25.84
CA VAL A 12 -1.18 10.63 -25.23
C VAL A 12 -0.30 11.38 -24.24
N ILE A 13 0.07 12.59 -24.57
CA ILE A 13 0.93 13.38 -23.70
C ILE A 13 0.19 13.79 -22.43
N ASP A 14 -1.04 14.24 -22.57
CA ASP A 14 -1.84 14.63 -21.40
C ASP A 14 -2.06 13.44 -20.51
N TYR A 15 -2.38 12.31 -21.10
CA TYR A 15 -2.58 11.09 -20.37
C TYR A 15 -1.32 10.69 -19.61
N PHE A 16 -0.18 10.79 -20.27
CA PHE A 16 1.09 10.42 -19.70
C PHE A 16 1.46 11.32 -18.52
N VAL A 17 1.24 12.61 -18.66
CA VAL A 17 1.49 13.56 -17.59
C VAL A 17 0.58 13.29 -16.40
N LEU A 18 -0.67 13.00 -16.67
CA LEU A 18 -1.62 12.67 -15.61
C LEU A 18 -1.16 11.45 -14.84
N ILE A 19 -0.73 10.42 -15.54
CA ILE A 19 -0.26 9.21 -14.93
C ILE A 19 0.95 9.48 -14.05
N GLN A 20 1.92 10.19 -14.57
CA GLN A 20 3.12 10.48 -13.80
C GLN A 20 2.83 11.33 -12.57
N GLY A 21 1.77 12.10 -12.62
CA GLY A 21 1.43 12.97 -11.50
C GLY A 21 0.79 12.25 -10.35
N ILE A 22 0.14 11.12 -10.59
CA ILE A 22 -0.70 10.52 -9.55
C ILE A 22 -0.54 9.04 -9.35
N ASP A 23 0.13 8.34 -10.24
CA ASP A 23 -0.15 6.92 -10.33
C ASP A 23 0.93 6.00 -9.87
N GLN A 24 2.16 6.37 -9.99
CA GLN A 24 3.20 5.45 -9.58
C GLN A 24 3.45 5.58 -8.11
N MET A 25 2.80 4.71 -7.39
CA MET A 25 2.89 4.64 -5.97
C MET A 25 4.20 3.97 -5.57
N LYS A 26 4.83 4.47 -4.54
CA LYS A 26 6.02 3.81 -4.01
C LYS A 26 5.61 2.59 -3.21
N LEU A 27 6.53 1.63 -3.12
CA LEU A 27 6.26 0.38 -2.41
C LEU A 27 5.74 0.64 -1.00
N ASN A 28 6.37 1.55 -0.28
CA ASN A 28 5.97 1.84 1.08
C ASN A 28 4.51 2.29 1.17
N GLU A 29 4.12 3.17 0.27
CA GLU A 29 2.76 3.68 0.22
C GLU A 29 1.78 2.56 -0.10
N ALA A 30 2.12 1.70 -1.04
CA ALA A 30 1.26 0.58 -1.41
C ALA A 30 1.08 -0.38 -0.24
N VAL A 31 2.16 -0.67 0.47
CA VAL A 31 2.10 -1.56 1.65
C VAL A 31 1.16 -0.99 2.71
N PHE A 32 1.30 0.30 3.02
CA PHE A 32 0.45 0.90 4.05
C PHE A 32 -1.00 1.02 3.60
N LYS A 33 -1.25 1.25 2.32
CA LYS A 33 -2.62 1.25 1.80
C LYS A 33 -3.24 -0.13 1.90
N ARG A 34 -2.46 -1.16 1.62
CA ARG A 34 -2.95 -2.53 1.73
C ARG A 34 -3.29 -2.87 3.18
N ILE A 35 -2.42 -2.47 4.10
CA ILE A 35 -2.69 -2.66 5.53
C ILE A 35 -3.99 -1.96 5.92
N ASP A 36 -4.17 -0.75 5.46
CA ASP A 36 -5.37 0.02 5.78
C ASP A 36 -6.63 -0.63 5.23
N GLU A 37 -6.59 -1.15 4.00
CA GLU A 37 -7.72 -1.90 3.43
C GLU A 37 -8.09 -3.08 4.30
N LEU A 38 -7.10 -3.87 4.67
CA LEU A 38 -7.35 -5.09 5.44
C LEU A 38 -7.86 -4.76 6.84
N ARG A 39 -7.31 -3.73 7.44
CA ARG A 39 -7.76 -3.26 8.74
C ARG A 39 -9.23 -2.84 8.69
N LYS A 40 -9.58 -2.06 7.68
CA LYS A 40 -10.96 -1.58 7.51
C LYS A 40 -11.93 -2.71 7.26
N LYS A 41 -11.54 -3.71 6.50
CA LYS A 41 -12.38 -4.88 6.26
C LYS A 41 -12.73 -5.60 7.54
N ARG A 42 -11.86 -5.56 8.53
CA ARG A 42 -12.08 -6.21 9.80
C ARG A 42 -12.66 -5.27 10.86
N ASN A 43 -12.91 -4.02 10.50
CA ASN A 43 -13.36 -3.00 11.44
C ASN A 43 -12.43 -2.83 12.63
N TRP A 44 -11.13 -2.95 12.37
CA TRP A 44 -10.11 -2.77 13.39
C TRP A 44 -9.58 -1.34 13.37
N SER A 45 -9.34 -0.80 14.55
CA SER A 45 -8.57 0.42 14.68
C SER A 45 -7.08 0.09 14.56
N TYR A 46 -6.24 1.09 14.35
CA TYR A 46 -4.81 0.87 14.41
C TYR A 46 -4.37 0.43 15.80
N TYR A 47 -5.05 0.89 16.82
CA TYR A 47 -4.77 0.45 18.18
C TYR A 47 -4.98 -1.07 18.29
N LYS A 48 -6.09 -1.57 17.77
CA LYS A 48 -6.36 -3.00 17.81
C LYS A 48 -5.35 -3.79 16.99
N LEU A 49 -5.02 -3.31 15.80
CA LEU A 49 -4.02 -3.96 14.97
C LEU A 49 -2.67 -4.00 15.70
N SER A 50 -2.30 -2.91 16.35
CA SER A 50 -1.08 -2.85 17.14
C SER A 50 -1.09 -3.89 18.26
N LYS A 51 -2.20 -4.01 18.96
CA LYS A 51 -2.32 -4.98 20.05
C LYS A 51 -2.17 -6.42 19.56
N ILE A 52 -2.84 -6.75 18.46
CA ILE A 52 -2.82 -8.11 17.94
C ILE A 52 -1.47 -8.45 17.31
N SER A 53 -0.90 -7.53 16.57
CA SER A 53 0.35 -7.78 15.85
C SER A 53 1.59 -7.63 16.70
N GLY A 54 1.50 -6.88 17.78
CA GLY A 54 2.67 -6.55 18.58
C GLY A 54 3.52 -5.45 17.97
N VAL A 55 3.04 -4.81 16.91
CA VAL A 55 3.74 -3.71 16.25
C VAL A 55 3.28 -2.40 16.87
N ASN A 56 4.24 -1.54 17.22
CA ASN A 56 3.92 -0.26 17.83
C ASN A 56 3.03 0.56 16.88
N LYS A 57 1.96 1.13 17.41
CA LYS A 57 1.01 1.90 16.59
C LYS A 57 1.64 3.08 15.89
N ASN A 58 2.72 3.61 16.43
CA ASN A 58 3.42 4.73 15.81
C ASN A 58 3.98 4.38 14.42
N VAL A 59 4.22 3.11 14.18
CA VAL A 59 4.66 2.65 12.87
C VAL A 59 3.61 3.03 11.81
N PHE A 60 2.34 2.87 12.14
CA PHE A 60 1.26 3.17 11.21
C PHE A 60 0.99 4.65 11.06
N TYR A 61 1.23 5.43 12.10
CA TYR A 61 1.01 6.88 12.04
C TYR A 61 2.19 7.61 11.42
N ASN A 62 3.39 7.10 11.62
CA ASN A 62 4.60 7.78 11.17
C ASN A 62 4.83 7.71 9.68
N TYR A 63 4.20 6.76 9.00
CA TYR A 63 4.46 6.62 7.57
C TYR A 63 4.08 7.88 6.79
N LYS A 64 3.09 8.61 7.25
CA LYS A 64 2.69 9.86 6.58
C LYS A 64 3.69 10.98 6.79
N ARG A 65 4.35 10.98 7.93
CA ARG A 65 5.36 11.98 8.26
C ARG A 65 6.73 11.62 7.73
N GLU A 66 6.99 10.34 7.62
CA GLU A 66 8.28 9.82 7.18
C GLU A 66 8.07 8.81 6.07
N PRO A 67 7.66 9.27 4.87
CA PRO A 67 7.29 8.34 3.79
C PRO A 67 8.45 7.52 3.26
N ASP A 68 9.68 7.90 3.56
CA ASP A 68 10.85 7.16 3.12
C ASP A 68 11.25 6.05 4.08
N LYS A 69 10.50 5.90 5.16
CA LYS A 69 10.79 4.88 6.16
C LYS A 69 10.02 3.62 5.83
N TYR A 70 10.73 2.53 5.59
CA TYR A 70 10.12 1.28 5.14
C TYR A 70 9.98 0.30 6.28
N LEU A 71 8.96 -0.55 6.18
CA LEU A 71 8.80 -1.65 7.10
C LEU A 71 9.83 -2.73 6.79
N THR A 72 10.33 -3.36 7.84
CA THR A 72 11.17 -4.55 7.64
C THR A 72 10.26 -5.73 7.30
N LEU A 73 10.83 -6.76 6.69
CA LEU A 73 10.08 -7.98 6.44
C LEU A 73 9.60 -8.62 7.73
N GLN A 74 10.39 -8.50 8.78
CA GLN A 74 10.00 -9.04 10.09
C GLN A 74 8.76 -8.33 10.62
N THR A 75 8.70 -7.02 10.52
CA THR A 75 7.52 -6.26 10.93
C THR A 75 6.33 -6.64 10.09
N CYS A 76 6.53 -6.81 8.78
CA CYS A 76 5.46 -7.28 7.90
C CYS A 76 4.94 -8.65 8.34
N CYS A 77 5.82 -9.56 8.71
CA CYS A 77 5.41 -10.87 9.20
C CYS A 77 4.48 -10.76 10.40
N LYS A 78 4.79 -9.86 11.33
CA LYS A 78 3.95 -9.66 12.51
C LYS A 78 2.57 -9.14 12.12
N ILE A 79 2.52 -8.21 11.18
CA ILE A 79 1.27 -7.66 10.72
C ILE A 79 0.44 -8.71 9.99
N LEU A 80 1.07 -9.49 9.13
CA LEU A 80 0.38 -10.54 8.40
C LEU A 80 -0.11 -11.65 9.33
N ALA A 81 0.64 -11.95 10.36
CA ALA A 81 0.20 -12.91 11.36
C ALA A 81 -1.08 -12.43 12.06
N ALA A 82 -1.17 -11.12 12.31
CA ALA A 82 -2.37 -10.55 12.90
C ALA A 82 -3.56 -10.68 11.98
N PHE A 83 -3.35 -10.56 10.66
CA PHE A 83 -4.41 -10.73 9.67
C PHE A 83 -4.64 -12.20 9.30
N ASP A 84 -3.81 -13.10 9.81
CA ASP A 84 -3.87 -14.52 9.47
C ASP A 84 -3.79 -14.73 7.96
N MET A 85 -2.77 -14.18 7.35
CA MET A 85 -2.67 -14.08 5.90
C MET A 85 -1.23 -14.35 5.44
N PRO A 86 -1.02 -15.15 4.39
CA PRO A 86 0.31 -15.34 3.84
C PRO A 86 0.74 -14.13 3.02
N PHE A 87 2.05 -14.00 2.80
CA PHE A 87 2.59 -12.93 1.98
C PHE A 87 1.99 -12.92 0.59
N SER A 88 1.78 -14.11 0.01
CA SER A 88 1.24 -14.19 -1.35
C SER A 88 -0.14 -13.56 -1.45
N GLU A 89 -0.97 -13.71 -0.45
CA GLU A 89 -2.30 -13.11 -0.45
C GLU A 89 -2.23 -11.61 -0.19
N PHE A 90 -1.35 -11.20 0.71
CA PHE A 90 -1.19 -9.79 1.02
C PHE A 90 -0.78 -9.00 -0.22
N PHE A 91 0.19 -9.52 -0.98
CA PHE A 91 0.68 -8.82 -2.15
C PHE A 91 -0.13 -9.06 -3.42
N ASP A 92 -1.17 -9.88 -3.33
CA ASP A 92 -2.09 -10.10 -4.43
C ASP A 92 -3.13 -8.97 -4.46
N SER A 93 -2.70 -7.81 -4.93
CA SER A 93 -3.51 -6.61 -4.96
C SER A 93 -3.03 -5.71 -6.09
N GLU A 94 -3.97 -5.01 -6.71
CA GLU A 94 -3.65 -4.03 -7.75
C GLU A 94 -2.73 -2.93 -7.26
N LEU A 95 -2.69 -2.70 -5.96
CA LEU A 95 -1.81 -1.70 -5.39
C LEU A 95 -0.34 -1.93 -5.74
N PHE A 96 0.02 -3.20 -5.99
CA PHE A 96 1.42 -3.57 -6.25
C PHE A 96 1.74 -3.76 -7.73
N ASP A 97 0.74 -3.57 -8.61
CA ASP A 97 0.92 -3.87 -10.02
C ASP A 97 1.78 -2.86 -10.76
N ASP A 98 1.75 -1.62 -10.32
CA ASP A 98 2.33 -0.53 -11.09
C ASP A 98 3.14 0.39 -10.17
N LEU A 99 4.10 -0.18 -9.49
CA LEU A 99 4.91 0.55 -8.54
C LEU A 99 6.03 1.32 -9.21
N ASP A 100 6.39 2.43 -8.57
CA ASP A 100 7.61 3.15 -8.91
C ASP A 100 8.79 2.30 -8.46
N LYS A 101 9.56 1.79 -9.42
CA LYS A 101 10.67 0.89 -9.13
C LYS A 101 11.89 1.60 -8.57
N GLY A 102 11.84 2.91 -8.48
CA GLY A 102 12.91 3.68 -7.88
C GLY A 102 12.81 3.84 -6.38
N VAL A 103 12.01 3.02 -5.74
CA VAL A 103 11.77 3.09 -4.29
C VAL A 103 13.02 3.21 -3.46
#